data_6d76c90901ad29dec19e186a11f6dfc4
#
_entry.id   6d76c90901ad29dec19e186a11f6dfc4
#
_cell.length_a   1.000
_cell.length_b   1.000
_cell.length_c   1.000
_cell.angle_alpha   90.00
_cell.angle_beta   90.00
_cell.angle_gamma   90.00
#
_symmetry.space_group_name_H-M   'P 1'
#
loop_
_entity.id
_entity.type
_entity.pdbx_description
1 polymer ?
#
loop_
_entity_poly.entity_id
_entity_poly.type
_entity_poly.pdbx_seq_one_letter_code
_entity_poly.pdbx_strand_id
1 'polypeptide(L)'
;RPEFANPERFPMARRVICAPFLEALAELGSREDDYYCLLTRGHVHDRDCLEHVLRGRYAYIGMIGSRAKVAAVKDSLAAAGFAREVLDGVCAPIGLPIGGQTPAEIAVSIAAQLVQVRSQRGPAAVPPPEGEPGVLCTITAKHGSTPRGVGTWMLVRPDGTVLGTIGGGAVEFQAVQEAKALWAQGGDVKMTRHYDLSPDAASLGMVCGGSMDVEFVVRRP
;
A
#
# COMPACT_ATOMS: atom_id res chain seq x y z
N ARG A 1 11.14 -6.21 24.89
CA ARG A 1 12.30 -5.81 25.69
C ARG A 1 12.71 -4.40 25.30
N PRO A 2 13.05 -3.49 26.26
CA PRO A 2 13.38 -2.09 25.99
C PRO A 2 14.55 -1.89 25.03
N GLU A 3 15.54 -2.77 25.06
CA GLU A 3 16.72 -2.73 24.18
C GLU A 3 16.37 -2.96 22.68
N PHE A 4 15.22 -3.55 22.39
CA PHE A 4 14.75 -3.78 21.02
C PHE A 4 13.59 -2.88 20.64
N ALA A 5 12.67 -2.63 21.56
CA ALA A 5 11.48 -1.83 21.33
C ALA A 5 11.67 -0.44 21.97
N ASN A 6 12.39 0.44 21.28
CA ASN A 6 12.58 1.84 21.68
C ASN A 6 12.52 2.77 20.46
N PRO A 7 12.05 4.03 20.64
CA PRO A 7 11.90 4.99 19.55
C PRO A 7 13.21 5.40 18.88
N GLU A 8 14.33 5.38 19.59
CA GLU A 8 15.66 5.73 19.01
C GLU A 8 16.07 4.73 17.92
N ARG A 9 15.73 3.45 18.13
CA ARG A 9 16.00 2.40 17.16
C ARG A 9 15.05 2.43 15.97
N PHE A 10 13.84 2.93 16.16
CA PHE A 10 12.79 2.98 15.13
C PHE A 10 12.22 4.39 14.97
N PRO A 11 13.04 5.38 14.56
CA PRO A 11 12.62 6.79 14.49
C PRO A 11 11.52 7.04 13.46
N MET A 12 11.35 6.16 12.47
CA MET A 12 10.29 6.27 11.45
C MET A 12 8.99 5.58 11.87
N ALA A 13 8.97 4.85 12.98
CA ALA A 13 7.76 4.17 13.43
C ALA A 13 6.80 5.19 14.08
N ARG A 14 5.53 5.14 13.68
CA ARG A 14 4.49 5.98 14.30
C ARG A 14 4.30 5.66 15.79
N ARG A 15 4.46 4.38 16.17
CA ARG A 15 4.38 3.90 17.55
C ARG A 15 5.40 2.79 17.75
N VAL A 16 6.02 2.78 18.93
CA VAL A 16 6.85 1.68 19.39
C VAL A 16 6.30 1.23 20.75
N ILE A 17 5.83 0.00 20.82
CA ILE A 17 5.19 -0.56 22.02
C ILE A 17 6.13 -1.58 22.65
N CYS A 18 6.54 -1.34 23.90
CA CYS A 18 7.37 -2.25 24.66
C CYS A 18 6.50 -2.97 25.72
N ALA A 19 5.78 -4.01 25.27
CA ALA A 19 4.89 -4.83 26.09
C ALA A 19 4.99 -6.32 25.66
N PRO A 20 4.36 -7.27 26.37
CA PRO A 20 4.12 -8.60 25.87
C PRO A 20 3.38 -8.56 24.52
N PHE A 21 3.72 -9.47 23.60
CA PHE A 21 3.25 -9.41 22.22
C PHE A 21 1.71 -9.40 22.11
N LEU A 22 1.02 -10.25 22.87
CA LEU A 22 -0.44 -10.34 22.80
C LEU A 22 -1.13 -9.09 23.37
N GLU A 23 -0.56 -8.48 24.40
CA GLU A 23 -1.05 -7.22 24.96
C GLU A 23 -0.89 -6.08 23.94
N ALA A 24 0.28 -6.00 23.29
CA ALA A 24 0.54 -5.01 22.24
C ALA A 24 -0.41 -5.19 21.03
N LEU A 25 -0.66 -6.42 20.61
CA LEU A 25 -1.58 -6.72 19.53
C LEU A 25 -3.03 -6.37 19.91
N ALA A 26 -3.45 -6.67 21.12
CA ALA A 26 -4.77 -6.31 21.63
C ALA A 26 -4.98 -4.78 21.68
N GLU A 27 -3.96 -4.03 22.11
CA GLU A 27 -3.98 -2.56 22.15
C GLU A 27 -4.09 -1.93 20.75
N LEU A 28 -3.44 -2.53 19.75
CA LEU A 28 -3.47 -2.03 18.37
C LEU A 28 -4.82 -2.26 17.69
N GLY A 29 -5.54 -3.30 18.09
CA GLY A 29 -6.72 -3.77 17.37
C GLY A 29 -6.38 -4.39 16.01
N SER A 30 -7.38 -4.57 15.16
CA SER A 30 -7.19 -5.14 13.82
C SER A 30 -8.11 -4.51 12.78
N ARG A 31 -7.58 -4.26 11.56
CA ARG A 31 -8.31 -3.68 10.42
C ARG A 31 -8.07 -4.50 9.17
N GLU A 32 -8.96 -4.39 8.21
CA GLU A 32 -8.89 -5.13 6.94
C GLU A 32 -7.69 -4.77 6.05
N ASP A 33 -7.07 -3.61 6.30
CA ASP A 33 -5.89 -3.11 5.58
C ASP A 33 -4.57 -3.27 6.35
N ASP A 34 -4.59 -3.89 7.54
CA ASP A 34 -3.38 -4.12 8.34
C ASP A 34 -2.48 -5.21 7.75
N TYR A 35 -1.17 -4.96 7.79
CA TYR A 35 -0.12 -5.89 7.37
C TYR A 35 0.69 -6.32 8.58
N TYR A 36 0.68 -7.61 8.87
CA TYR A 36 1.40 -8.18 10.01
C TYR A 36 2.66 -8.92 9.56
N CYS A 37 3.82 -8.50 10.07
CA CYS A 37 5.10 -9.17 9.88
C CYS A 37 5.55 -9.75 11.23
N LEU A 38 5.43 -11.06 11.41
CA LEU A 38 5.80 -11.76 12.65
C LEU A 38 7.27 -12.16 12.58
N LEU A 39 8.12 -11.44 13.29
CA LEU A 39 9.58 -11.58 13.29
C LEU A 39 10.09 -11.81 14.71
N THR A 40 9.45 -12.72 15.47
CA THR A 40 9.82 -12.95 16.87
C THR A 40 11.04 -13.88 17.01
N ARG A 41 11.63 -13.89 18.20
CA ARG A 41 12.66 -14.85 18.56
C ARG A 41 12.02 -16.07 19.24
N GLY A 42 11.77 -17.12 18.47
CA GLY A 42 11.26 -18.38 19.00
C GLY A 42 9.85 -18.74 18.47
N HIS A 43 9.62 -20.05 18.37
CA HIS A 43 8.41 -20.60 17.74
C HIS A 43 7.13 -20.42 18.58
N VAL A 44 7.24 -20.33 19.91
CA VAL A 44 6.08 -20.17 20.80
C VAL A 44 5.40 -18.83 20.56
N HIS A 45 6.18 -17.76 20.58
CA HIS A 45 5.62 -16.40 20.36
C HIS A 45 5.09 -16.20 18.94
N ASP A 46 5.75 -16.81 17.93
CA ASP A 46 5.25 -16.74 16.55
C ASP A 46 3.89 -17.42 16.42
N ARG A 47 3.72 -18.59 17.03
CA ARG A 47 2.46 -19.33 17.05
C ARG A 47 1.35 -18.51 17.71
N ASP A 48 1.60 -17.98 18.90
CA ASP A 48 0.60 -17.23 19.67
C ASP A 48 0.21 -15.91 18.99
N CYS A 49 1.17 -15.18 18.43
CA CYS A 49 0.91 -13.99 17.63
C CYS A 49 0.12 -14.34 16.37
N LEU A 50 0.49 -15.40 15.66
CA LEU A 50 -0.22 -15.83 14.46
C LEU A 50 -1.66 -16.24 14.78
N GLU A 51 -1.89 -17.00 15.86
CA GLU A 51 -3.22 -17.35 16.32
C GLU A 51 -4.09 -16.11 16.61
N HIS A 52 -3.52 -15.12 17.31
CA HIS A 52 -4.23 -13.88 17.62
C HIS A 52 -4.61 -13.11 16.36
N VAL A 53 -3.67 -12.92 15.42
CA VAL A 53 -3.92 -12.16 14.19
C VAL A 53 -4.92 -12.87 13.28
N LEU A 54 -4.88 -14.20 13.17
CA LEU A 54 -5.81 -14.99 12.37
C LEU A 54 -7.27 -14.90 12.86
N ARG A 55 -7.50 -14.54 14.10
CA ARG A 55 -8.87 -14.29 14.65
C ARG A 55 -9.38 -12.88 14.35
N GLY A 56 -8.51 -11.98 13.91
CA GLY A 56 -8.83 -10.59 13.57
C GLY A 56 -9.04 -10.35 12.08
N ARG A 57 -8.92 -9.09 11.69
CA ARG A 57 -8.95 -8.64 10.29
C ARG A 57 -7.55 -8.31 9.85
N TYR A 58 -7.23 -8.58 8.59
CA TYR A 58 -5.91 -8.28 8.04
C TYR A 58 -5.91 -8.25 6.51
N ALA A 59 -4.97 -7.51 5.98
CA ALA A 59 -4.61 -7.51 4.57
C ALA A 59 -3.57 -8.57 4.25
N TYR A 60 -2.63 -8.78 5.17
CA TYR A 60 -1.47 -9.64 4.98
C TYR A 60 -0.95 -10.15 6.31
N ILE A 61 -0.54 -11.41 6.33
CA ILE A 61 0.24 -11.99 7.42
C ILE A 61 1.46 -12.69 6.83
N GLY A 62 2.64 -12.29 7.31
CA GLY A 62 3.90 -12.97 7.03
C GLY A 62 4.58 -13.40 8.32
N MET A 63 5.17 -14.61 8.35
CA MET A 63 5.88 -15.14 9.51
C MET A 63 7.27 -15.64 9.10
N ILE A 64 8.30 -15.19 9.85
CA ILE A 64 9.66 -15.67 9.64
C ILE A 64 9.86 -17.08 10.22
N GLY A 65 10.62 -17.89 9.53
CA GLY A 65 11.01 -19.22 10.03
C GLY A 65 11.49 -20.14 8.92
N SER A 66 12.20 -21.21 9.31
CA SER A 66 12.50 -22.30 8.40
C SER A 66 11.22 -23.03 7.97
N ARG A 67 11.26 -23.74 6.84
CA ARG A 67 10.10 -24.52 6.36
C ARG A 67 9.60 -25.51 7.42
N ALA A 68 10.52 -26.17 8.16
CA ALA A 68 10.17 -27.09 9.24
C ALA A 68 9.44 -26.37 10.40
N LYS A 69 9.94 -25.21 10.82
CA LYS A 69 9.29 -24.40 11.86
C LYS A 69 7.88 -23.95 11.42
N VAL A 70 7.76 -23.46 10.18
CA VAL A 70 6.48 -23.03 9.62
C VAL A 70 5.47 -24.18 9.59
N ALA A 71 5.89 -25.37 9.14
CA ALA A 71 5.03 -26.55 9.13
C ALA A 71 4.54 -26.90 10.54
N ALA A 72 5.44 -26.96 11.52
CA ALA A 72 5.07 -27.27 12.91
C ALA A 72 4.07 -26.25 13.50
N VAL A 73 4.24 -24.95 13.22
CA VAL A 73 3.30 -23.90 13.67
C VAL A 73 1.94 -24.07 12.98
N LYS A 74 1.91 -24.28 11.66
CA LYS A 74 0.66 -24.49 10.92
C LYS A 74 -0.07 -25.77 11.37
N ASP A 75 0.65 -26.86 11.63
CA ASP A 75 0.07 -28.11 12.14
C ASP A 75 -0.53 -27.93 13.53
N SER A 76 0.16 -27.21 14.42
CA SER A 76 -0.35 -26.88 15.75
C SER A 76 -1.63 -26.04 15.68
N LEU A 77 -1.71 -25.06 14.77
CA LEU A 77 -2.91 -24.23 14.59
C LEU A 77 -4.05 -25.00 13.91
N ALA A 78 -3.76 -25.90 12.99
CA ALA A 78 -4.78 -26.81 12.44
C ALA A 78 -5.38 -27.71 13.51
N ALA A 79 -4.55 -28.25 14.42
CA ALA A 79 -5.03 -29.00 15.58
C ALA A 79 -5.86 -28.15 16.56
N ALA A 80 -5.63 -26.84 16.61
CA ALA A 80 -6.43 -25.86 17.36
C ALA A 80 -7.71 -25.41 16.65
N GLY A 81 -8.04 -25.99 15.47
CA GLY A 81 -9.29 -25.76 14.73
C GLY A 81 -9.25 -24.71 13.63
N PHE A 82 -8.10 -24.20 13.25
CA PHE A 82 -7.99 -23.31 12.09
C PHE A 82 -8.06 -24.11 10.77
N ALA A 83 -8.84 -23.64 9.81
CA ALA A 83 -8.94 -24.24 8.49
C ALA A 83 -7.59 -24.16 7.73
N ARG A 84 -7.25 -25.24 7.01
CA ARG A 84 -5.98 -25.31 6.26
C ARG A 84 -5.87 -24.18 5.22
N GLU A 85 -6.96 -23.84 4.56
CA GLU A 85 -7.04 -22.77 3.56
C GLU A 85 -6.63 -21.41 4.15
N VAL A 86 -7.03 -21.13 5.39
CA VAL A 86 -6.65 -19.91 6.11
C VAL A 86 -5.14 -19.94 6.43
N LEU A 87 -4.63 -21.07 6.88
CA LEU A 87 -3.21 -21.23 7.19
C LEU A 87 -2.32 -21.16 5.94
N ASP A 88 -2.80 -21.64 4.80
CA ASP A 88 -2.08 -21.57 3.53
C ASP A 88 -2.04 -20.15 2.96
N GLY A 89 -2.99 -19.30 3.33
CA GLY A 89 -2.95 -17.87 3.05
C GLY A 89 -1.85 -17.10 3.79
N VAL A 90 -1.26 -17.67 4.84
CA VAL A 90 -0.13 -17.07 5.57
C VAL A 90 1.17 -17.18 4.77
N CYS A 91 1.79 -16.05 4.47
CA CYS A 91 3.09 -15.99 3.79
C CYS A 91 4.22 -16.43 4.74
N ALA A 92 4.51 -17.72 4.76
CA ALA A 92 5.53 -18.31 5.65
C ALA A 92 6.30 -19.44 4.92
N PRO A 93 7.61 -19.36 4.82
CA PRO A 93 8.49 -18.25 5.25
C PRO A 93 8.14 -16.90 4.62
N ILE A 94 8.22 -15.82 5.40
CA ILE A 94 7.97 -14.45 4.92
C ILE A 94 9.02 -14.01 3.90
N GLY A 95 8.60 -13.27 2.89
CA GLY A 95 9.45 -12.73 1.82
C GLY A 95 9.39 -13.53 0.52
N LEU A 96 9.71 -12.89 -0.59
CA LEU A 96 9.84 -13.53 -1.89
C LEU A 96 11.12 -14.39 -1.93
N PRO A 97 11.11 -15.54 -2.64
CA PRO A 97 12.25 -16.45 -2.73
C PRO A 97 13.34 -15.91 -3.69
N ILE A 98 13.94 -14.77 -3.37
CA ILE A 98 14.98 -14.12 -4.18
C ILE A 98 16.41 -14.55 -3.82
N GLY A 99 16.57 -15.54 -2.92
CA GLY A 99 17.88 -16.08 -2.55
C GLY A 99 18.62 -15.29 -1.47
N GLY A 100 17.96 -14.36 -0.78
CA GLY A 100 18.55 -13.55 0.29
C GLY A 100 19.06 -14.42 1.47
N GLN A 101 20.29 -14.15 1.93
CA GLN A 101 20.96 -14.85 3.01
C GLN A 101 21.25 -13.95 4.21
N THR A 102 21.55 -12.68 3.97
CA THR A 102 21.81 -11.71 5.04
C THR A 102 20.52 -11.08 5.57
N PRO A 103 20.50 -10.57 6.81
CA PRO A 103 19.33 -9.85 7.34
C PRO A 103 18.83 -8.71 6.44
N ALA A 104 19.74 -7.99 5.80
CA ALA A 104 19.38 -6.90 4.87
C ALA A 104 18.68 -7.43 3.61
N GLU A 105 19.19 -8.52 3.01
CA GLU A 105 18.58 -9.17 1.85
C GLU A 105 17.21 -9.78 2.18
N ILE A 106 17.08 -10.37 3.37
CA ILE A 106 15.79 -10.86 3.88
C ILE A 106 14.80 -9.69 4.01
N ALA A 107 15.23 -8.55 4.54
CA ALA A 107 14.38 -7.36 4.61
C ALA A 107 13.93 -6.87 3.23
N VAL A 108 14.80 -6.89 2.21
CA VAL A 108 14.46 -6.59 0.81
C VAL A 108 13.42 -7.57 0.28
N SER A 109 13.58 -8.87 0.53
CA SER A 109 12.63 -9.91 0.09
C SER A 109 11.25 -9.72 0.72
N ILE A 110 11.20 -9.35 2.00
CA ILE A 110 9.95 -9.04 2.73
C ILE A 110 9.30 -7.78 2.13
N ALA A 111 10.08 -6.71 1.96
CA ALA A 111 9.57 -5.46 1.37
C ALA A 111 9.01 -5.68 -0.05
N ALA A 112 9.69 -6.49 -0.88
CA ALA A 112 9.22 -6.86 -2.21
C ALA A 112 7.89 -7.62 -2.15
N GLN A 113 7.73 -8.56 -1.21
CA GLN A 113 6.47 -9.29 -1.03
C GLN A 113 5.33 -8.37 -0.58
N LEU A 114 5.59 -7.43 0.34
CA LEU A 114 4.59 -6.44 0.76
C LEU A 114 4.13 -5.57 -0.41
N VAL A 115 5.06 -5.14 -1.27
CA VAL A 115 4.75 -4.39 -2.51
C VAL A 115 3.91 -5.25 -3.46
N GLN A 116 4.26 -6.51 -3.66
CA GLN A 116 3.52 -7.45 -4.52
C GLN A 116 2.08 -7.64 -4.02
N VAL A 117 1.89 -7.94 -2.75
CA VAL A 117 0.55 -8.14 -2.16
C VAL A 117 -0.28 -6.87 -2.26
N ARG A 118 0.30 -5.70 -1.97
CA ARG A 118 -0.37 -4.43 -2.14
C ARG A 118 -0.82 -4.20 -3.58
N SER A 119 0.03 -4.52 -4.56
CA SER A 119 -0.29 -4.33 -5.99
C SER A 119 -1.42 -5.25 -6.47
N GLN A 120 -1.50 -6.46 -5.93
CA GLN A 120 -2.54 -7.45 -6.26
C GLN A 120 -3.91 -7.10 -5.67
N ARG A 121 -3.92 -6.42 -4.52
CA ARG A 121 -5.17 -5.93 -3.91
C ARG A 121 -5.76 -4.70 -4.60
N GLY A 122 -5.08 -4.19 -5.59
CA GLY A 122 -5.37 -2.91 -6.21
C GLY A 122 -4.83 -1.74 -5.36
N PRO A 123 -4.83 -0.52 -5.88
CA PRO A 123 -4.50 0.62 -5.05
C PRO A 123 -5.52 0.63 -3.90
N ALA A 124 -5.06 0.43 -2.66
CA ALA A 124 -5.72 1.07 -1.53
C ALA A 124 -5.64 2.56 -1.87
N ALA A 125 -6.69 3.08 -2.47
CA ALA A 125 -6.79 4.48 -2.71
C ALA A 125 -6.76 5.11 -1.31
N VAL A 126 -5.62 5.67 -0.92
CA VAL A 126 -5.62 6.63 0.16
C VAL A 126 -6.70 7.61 -0.27
N PRO A 127 -7.82 7.71 0.44
CA PRO A 127 -8.90 8.57 -0.03
C PRO A 127 -8.34 9.98 -0.16
N PRO A 128 -8.74 10.73 -1.20
CA PRO A 128 -8.34 12.13 -1.29
C PRO A 128 -8.83 12.85 -0.04
N PRO A 129 -8.06 13.83 0.48
CA PRO A 129 -8.44 14.54 1.68
C PRO A 129 -9.84 15.15 1.52
N GLU A 130 -10.70 14.92 2.51
CA GLU A 130 -12.04 15.49 2.52
C GLU A 130 -11.98 16.96 2.89
N GLY A 131 -12.80 17.81 2.23
CA GLY A 131 -12.93 19.23 2.56
C GLY A 131 -11.72 20.11 2.16
N GLU A 132 -10.66 19.56 1.59
CA GLU A 132 -9.56 20.38 1.08
C GLU A 132 -9.94 21.06 -0.25
N PRO A 133 -9.80 22.41 -0.36
CA PRO A 133 -10.10 23.11 -1.61
C PRO A 133 -9.03 22.84 -2.67
N GLY A 134 -9.46 22.80 -3.92
CA GLY A 134 -8.57 22.56 -5.06
C GLY A 134 -9.28 21.84 -6.20
N VAL A 135 -8.51 21.30 -7.11
CA VAL A 135 -9.01 20.45 -8.20
C VAL A 135 -8.50 19.03 -7.99
N LEU A 136 -9.42 18.12 -7.69
CA LEU A 136 -9.12 16.70 -7.59
C LEU A 136 -9.08 16.09 -8.98
N CYS A 137 -7.95 15.51 -9.35
CA CYS A 137 -7.73 14.77 -10.58
C CYS A 137 -7.66 13.28 -10.24
N THR A 138 -8.56 12.46 -10.80
CA THR A 138 -8.64 11.02 -10.53
C THR A 138 -8.61 10.23 -11.82
N ILE A 139 -7.77 9.20 -11.91
CA ILE A 139 -7.78 8.26 -13.04
C ILE A 139 -9.04 7.40 -12.95
N THR A 140 -9.93 7.51 -13.94
CA THR A 140 -11.21 6.78 -14.00
C THR A 140 -11.18 5.59 -14.94
N ALA A 141 -10.34 5.63 -16.00
CA ALA A 141 -10.11 4.52 -16.90
C ALA A 141 -8.67 4.49 -17.40
N LYS A 142 -8.21 3.32 -17.83
CA LYS A 142 -6.91 3.13 -18.45
C LYS A 142 -6.94 2.02 -19.49
N HIS A 143 -6.12 2.15 -20.54
CA HIS A 143 -5.93 1.16 -21.58
C HIS A 143 -4.43 1.01 -21.86
N GLY A 144 -3.97 -0.23 -22.01
CA GLY A 144 -2.55 -0.53 -22.23
C GLY A 144 -1.67 -0.17 -21.01
N SER A 145 -0.40 0.17 -21.29
CA SER A 145 0.59 0.49 -20.27
C SER A 145 0.48 1.94 -19.82
N THR A 146 0.16 2.15 -18.55
CA THR A 146 0.03 3.47 -17.93
C THR A 146 0.85 3.54 -16.64
N PRO A 147 1.38 4.72 -16.26
CA PRO A 147 2.22 4.87 -15.06
C PRO A 147 1.51 4.51 -13.75
N ARG A 148 0.18 4.70 -13.69
CA ARG A 148 -0.65 4.45 -12.50
C ARG A 148 -1.97 3.77 -12.86
N GLY A 149 -2.62 3.18 -11.85
CA GLY A 149 -3.91 2.50 -11.99
C GLY A 149 -5.12 3.40 -11.78
N VAL A 150 -6.30 2.90 -12.16
CA VAL A 150 -7.61 3.52 -11.88
C VAL A 150 -7.77 3.75 -10.37
N GLY A 151 -8.38 4.86 -9.98
CA GLY A 151 -8.55 5.29 -8.59
C GLY A 151 -7.36 6.07 -8.03
N THR A 152 -6.22 6.12 -8.73
CA THR A 152 -5.11 6.99 -8.33
C THR A 152 -5.49 8.45 -8.55
N TRP A 153 -5.14 9.30 -7.60
CA TRP A 153 -5.53 10.71 -7.62
C TRP A 153 -4.37 11.65 -7.31
N MET A 154 -4.59 12.90 -7.67
CA MET A 154 -3.78 14.05 -7.31
C MET A 154 -4.70 15.23 -7.03
N LEU A 155 -4.41 16.04 -6.00
CA LEU A 155 -5.10 17.29 -5.68
C LEU A 155 -4.18 18.47 -5.99
N VAL A 156 -4.62 19.34 -6.89
CA VAL A 156 -3.96 20.61 -7.20
C VAL A 156 -4.63 21.70 -6.37
N ARG A 157 -3.91 22.24 -5.39
CA ARG A 157 -4.42 23.27 -4.48
C ARG A 157 -4.48 24.66 -5.14
N PRO A 158 -5.23 25.61 -4.55
CA PRO A 158 -5.35 26.98 -5.08
C PRO A 158 -4.00 27.71 -5.20
N ASP A 159 -3.06 27.43 -4.31
CA ASP A 159 -1.69 27.99 -4.34
C ASP A 159 -0.78 27.31 -5.39
N GLY A 160 -1.31 26.32 -6.11
CA GLY A 160 -0.58 25.54 -7.11
C GLY A 160 0.27 24.40 -6.59
N THR A 161 0.28 24.15 -5.26
CA THR A 161 0.92 22.97 -4.69
C THR A 161 0.12 21.69 -5.03
N VAL A 162 0.81 20.56 -5.12
CA VAL A 162 0.23 19.28 -5.52
C VAL A 162 0.39 18.26 -4.41
N LEU A 163 -0.70 17.59 -4.06
CA LEU A 163 -0.72 16.45 -3.17
C LEU A 163 -1.10 15.18 -3.95
N GLY A 164 -0.36 14.10 -3.78
CA GLY A 164 -0.56 12.87 -4.55
C GLY A 164 0.07 12.92 -5.94
N THR A 165 -0.29 11.97 -6.82
CA THR A 165 0.27 11.87 -8.18
C THR A 165 -0.61 10.97 -9.06
N ILE A 166 -0.76 11.29 -10.33
CA ILE A 166 -1.42 10.45 -11.33
C ILE A 166 -0.42 9.76 -12.27
N GLY A 167 0.89 9.83 -11.97
CA GLY A 167 1.90 9.08 -12.70
C GLY A 167 3.18 9.83 -13.05
N GLY A 168 3.24 11.14 -12.79
CA GLY A 168 4.40 11.96 -13.11
C GLY A 168 4.53 12.28 -14.60
N GLY A 169 5.64 12.94 -14.95
CA GLY A 169 5.98 13.28 -16.34
C GLY A 169 5.02 14.28 -17.00
N ALA A 170 4.96 14.22 -18.34
CA ALA A 170 4.22 15.19 -19.15
C ALA A 170 2.71 15.18 -18.91
N VAL A 171 2.11 14.01 -18.66
CA VAL A 171 0.68 13.88 -18.35
C VAL A 171 0.32 14.62 -17.07
N GLU A 172 1.08 14.38 -16.01
CA GLU A 172 0.85 15.06 -14.73
C GLU A 172 1.04 16.57 -14.87
N PHE A 173 2.07 16.98 -15.60
CA PHE A 173 2.28 18.40 -15.88
C PHE A 173 1.08 19.03 -16.61
N GLN A 174 0.56 18.39 -17.67
CA GLN A 174 -0.62 18.88 -18.39
C GLN A 174 -1.85 18.90 -17.50
N ALA A 175 -2.09 17.84 -16.74
CA ALA A 175 -3.22 17.78 -15.82
C ALA A 175 -3.15 18.88 -14.74
N VAL A 176 -1.96 19.21 -14.25
CA VAL A 176 -1.76 20.34 -13.32
C VAL A 176 -2.09 21.68 -13.98
N GLN A 177 -1.66 21.90 -15.23
CA GLN A 177 -1.99 23.15 -15.96
C GLN A 177 -3.51 23.26 -16.18
N GLU A 178 -4.16 22.18 -16.58
CA GLU A 178 -5.61 22.14 -16.77
C GLU A 178 -6.36 22.37 -15.45
N ALA A 179 -5.94 21.73 -14.37
CA ALA A 179 -6.50 21.94 -13.04
C ALA A 179 -6.40 23.42 -12.58
N LYS A 180 -5.25 24.07 -12.82
CA LYS A 180 -5.08 25.50 -12.52
C LYS A 180 -6.01 26.38 -13.35
N ALA A 181 -6.20 26.07 -14.63
CA ALA A 181 -7.11 26.80 -15.50
C ALA A 181 -8.57 26.64 -15.04
N LEU A 182 -9.00 25.41 -14.69
CA LEU A 182 -10.33 25.15 -14.16
C LEU A 182 -10.58 25.87 -12.82
N TRP A 183 -9.59 25.92 -11.95
CA TRP A 183 -9.69 26.68 -10.71
C TRP A 183 -9.89 28.17 -10.97
N ALA A 184 -9.14 28.75 -11.91
CA ALA A 184 -9.21 30.16 -12.26
C ALA A 184 -10.53 30.55 -12.94
N GLN A 185 -11.16 29.66 -13.71
CA GLN A 185 -12.45 29.91 -14.37
C GLN A 185 -13.62 30.10 -13.39
N GLY A 186 -13.49 29.57 -12.16
CA GLY A 186 -14.57 29.62 -11.18
C GLY A 186 -15.66 28.56 -11.42
N GLY A 187 -16.62 28.49 -10.48
CA GLY A 187 -17.72 27.52 -10.52
C GLY A 187 -17.36 26.09 -10.13
N ASP A 188 -18.39 25.26 -9.99
CA ASP A 188 -18.25 23.83 -9.74
C ASP A 188 -18.17 23.12 -11.09
N VAL A 189 -16.99 22.60 -11.40
CA VAL A 189 -16.73 21.90 -12.66
C VAL A 189 -16.41 20.44 -12.35
N LYS A 190 -17.09 19.56 -13.09
CA LYS A 190 -16.74 18.14 -13.19
C LYS A 190 -16.57 17.79 -14.66
N MET A 191 -15.38 17.32 -15.04
CA MET A 191 -15.10 16.96 -16.43
C MET A 191 -14.09 15.82 -16.51
N THR A 192 -14.07 15.12 -17.64
CA THR A 192 -13.09 14.06 -17.93
C THR A 192 -12.24 14.46 -19.13
N ARG A 193 -10.94 14.19 -19.04
CA ARG A 193 -9.99 14.32 -20.15
C ARG A 193 -9.36 12.98 -20.48
N HIS A 194 -9.23 12.71 -21.76
CA HIS A 194 -8.49 11.58 -22.29
C HIS A 194 -7.04 12.00 -22.59
N TYR A 195 -6.08 11.20 -22.08
CA TYR A 195 -4.66 11.37 -22.34
C TYR A 195 -4.14 10.15 -23.09
N ASP A 196 -3.71 10.38 -24.35
CA ASP A 196 -3.02 9.37 -25.16
C ASP A 196 -1.51 9.42 -24.86
N LEU A 197 -0.94 8.30 -24.43
CA LEU A 197 0.47 8.14 -24.06
C LEU A 197 1.24 7.36 -25.12
N SER A 198 0.64 7.15 -26.31
CA SER A 198 1.30 6.45 -27.41
C SER A 198 2.48 7.29 -27.95
N PRO A 199 3.48 6.63 -28.54
CA PRO A 199 4.63 7.33 -29.16
C PRO A 199 4.23 8.28 -30.29
N ASP A 200 3.09 8.00 -30.94
CA ASP A 200 2.55 8.81 -32.05
C ASP A 200 1.80 10.06 -31.56
N ALA A 201 1.41 10.11 -30.31
CA ALA A 201 0.85 11.31 -29.66
C ALA A 201 1.98 12.32 -29.40
N ALA A 202 2.43 12.97 -30.45
CA ALA A 202 3.63 13.83 -30.52
C ALA A 202 3.71 14.98 -29.47
N SER A 203 2.62 15.21 -28.71
CA SER A 203 2.51 16.33 -27.75
C SER A 203 3.11 16.02 -26.36
N LEU A 204 3.32 14.75 -25.98
CA LEU A 204 3.66 14.38 -24.60
C LEU A 204 5.08 13.83 -24.41
N GLY A 205 5.79 13.43 -25.49
CA GLY A 205 7.16 12.87 -25.39
C GLY A 205 7.23 11.62 -24.49
N MET A 206 6.13 10.90 -24.31
CA MET A 206 6.06 9.70 -23.47
C MET A 206 6.04 8.44 -24.34
N VAL A 207 6.67 7.38 -23.84
CA VAL A 207 6.86 6.09 -24.55
C VAL A 207 6.10 4.96 -23.83
N CYS A 208 5.01 5.28 -23.10
CA CYS A 208 4.32 4.27 -22.29
C CYS A 208 3.34 3.40 -23.09
N GLY A 209 2.91 3.84 -24.29
CA GLY A 209 2.11 3.02 -25.23
C GLY A 209 0.66 2.75 -24.79
N GLY A 210 0.13 3.48 -23.81
CA GLY A 210 -1.25 3.32 -23.33
C GLY A 210 -2.06 4.62 -23.43
N SER A 211 -3.25 4.62 -22.81
CA SER A 211 -4.05 5.83 -22.62
C SER A 211 -4.77 5.79 -21.26
N MET A 212 -5.18 6.95 -20.78
CA MET A 212 -5.96 7.05 -19.55
C MET A 212 -6.95 8.22 -19.57
N ASP A 213 -8.05 8.02 -18.86
CA ASP A 213 -9.03 9.06 -18.61
C ASP A 213 -8.85 9.61 -17.19
N VAL A 214 -8.79 10.93 -17.09
CA VAL A 214 -8.67 11.64 -15.81
C VAL A 214 -9.91 12.49 -15.60
N GLU A 215 -10.60 12.27 -14.51
CA GLU A 215 -11.71 13.10 -14.05
C GLU A 215 -11.18 14.25 -13.20
N PHE A 216 -11.62 15.46 -13.49
CA PHE A 216 -11.33 16.69 -12.76
C PHE A 216 -12.58 17.13 -12.01
N VAL A 217 -12.47 17.32 -10.70
CA VAL A 217 -13.54 17.81 -9.83
C VAL A 217 -13.05 19.04 -9.07
N VAL A 218 -13.65 20.18 -9.34
CA VAL A 218 -13.34 21.42 -8.59
C VAL A 218 -14.04 21.35 -7.24
N ARG A 219 -13.26 21.55 -6.17
CA ARG A 219 -13.73 21.58 -4.77
C ARG A 219 -13.49 22.97 -4.21
N ARG A 220 -14.55 23.71 -3.96
CA ARG A 220 -14.51 25.03 -3.32
C ARG A 220 -14.65 24.89 -1.80
N PRO A 221 -14.20 25.91 -1.02
CA PRO A 221 -14.42 25.97 0.43
C PRO A 221 -15.89 25.94 0.80
#